data_f810843e6eb62cd2e8c5351584245d61
#
_entry.id   f810843e6eb62cd2e8c5351584245d61
#
_cell.length_a   1.000
_cell.length_b   1.000
_cell.length_c   1.000
_cell.angle_alpha   90.00
_cell.angle_beta   90.00
_cell.angle_gamma   90.00
#
_symmetry.space_group_name_H-M   'P 1'
#
loop_
_entity.id
_entity.type
_entity.pdbx_description
1 polymer ?
#
loop_
_entity_poly.entity_id
_entity_poly.type
_entity_poly.pdbx_seq_one_letter_code
_entity_poly.pdbx_strand_id
1 'polypeptide(L)'
;MKHSKFISLLLVALMLTALCACGNGTTLTAVHPNIAQPGSDAHAELSLPANLSIEAAGETAMLYELDNGESSAIKQIEACFGFDLSTAEKSSDSLSNYYFTENGYRADIEKGIGYWSVIKLDPPPVKSGASMTDEEALEIANALFDKGGLWPEKIENVKIVDQYSLNEDGVYGVSEKSVFYYPTVDGKSISGRYRIEVDISLDGEINSVYYLVSPISSSASVSLKSSAELSSDVQSKNYPPSFSGNLSDAKITGCRLGYYADGVEHNGKTYLFPVYVMIGEGTNANGEKETFDIIIDALK
;
A
#
# COMPACT_ATOMS: atom_id res chain seq x y z
N MET A 1 -3.79 -55.85 27.00
CA MET A 1 -3.41 -55.19 25.74
C MET A 1 -4.59 -54.77 24.84
N LYS A 2 -5.82 -54.54 25.36
CA LYS A 2 -7.00 -54.12 24.55
C LYS A 2 -7.39 -52.64 24.74
N HIS A 3 -6.87 -51.94 25.74
CA HIS A 3 -7.22 -50.55 26.02
C HIS A 3 -6.39 -49.51 25.26
N SER A 4 -5.20 -49.86 24.75
CA SER A 4 -4.32 -48.93 24.03
C SER A 4 -4.84 -48.54 22.63
N LYS A 5 -5.57 -49.43 21.96
CA LYS A 5 -6.13 -49.14 20.62
C LYS A 5 -7.35 -48.23 20.63
N PHE A 6 -8.12 -48.20 21.74
CA PHE A 6 -9.28 -47.33 21.88
C PHE A 6 -8.88 -45.88 22.16
N ILE A 7 -7.79 -45.67 22.90
CA ILE A 7 -7.29 -44.32 23.21
C ILE A 7 -6.71 -43.66 21.96
N SER A 8 -6.00 -44.44 21.10
CA SER A 8 -5.50 -43.89 19.83
C SER A 8 -6.59 -43.51 18.86
N LEU A 9 -7.70 -44.25 18.80
CA LEU A 9 -8.83 -43.93 17.93
C LEU A 9 -9.59 -42.67 18.41
N LEU A 10 -9.69 -42.49 19.72
CA LEU A 10 -10.34 -41.29 20.31
C LEU A 10 -9.51 -40.02 20.08
N LEU A 11 -8.16 -40.12 20.16
CA LEU A 11 -7.27 -38.99 19.88
C LEU A 11 -7.29 -38.55 18.40
N VAL A 12 -7.37 -39.52 17.47
CA VAL A 12 -7.48 -39.22 16.04
C VAL A 12 -8.84 -38.59 15.71
N ALA A 13 -9.94 -39.07 16.35
CA ALA A 13 -11.26 -38.46 16.20
C ALA A 13 -11.34 -37.02 16.77
N LEU A 14 -10.63 -36.77 17.90
CA LEU A 14 -10.54 -35.41 18.48
C LEU A 14 -9.67 -34.46 17.63
N MET A 15 -8.61 -34.95 16.99
CA MET A 15 -7.82 -34.12 16.06
C MET A 15 -8.56 -33.83 14.76
N LEU A 16 -9.39 -34.74 14.26
CA LEU A 16 -10.22 -34.52 13.08
C LEU A 16 -11.36 -33.52 13.34
N THR A 17 -11.91 -33.49 14.56
CA THR A 17 -12.93 -32.47 14.92
C THR A 17 -12.32 -31.11 15.22
N ALA A 18 -11.05 -31.03 15.65
CA ALA A 18 -10.34 -29.75 15.83
C ALA A 18 -9.95 -29.08 14.49
N LEU A 19 -9.76 -29.87 13.42
CA LEU A 19 -9.50 -29.35 12.07
C LEU A 19 -10.78 -28.85 11.35
N CYS A 20 -11.97 -29.23 11.83
CA CYS A 20 -13.23 -28.72 11.28
C CYS A 20 -13.80 -27.49 12.04
N ALA A 21 -13.16 -27.04 13.12
CA ALA A 21 -13.62 -25.92 13.93
C ALA A 21 -12.98 -24.56 13.55
N CYS A 22 -12.13 -24.51 12.52
CA CYS A 22 -11.64 -23.26 11.94
C CYS A 22 -12.40 -22.95 10.66
N GLY A 23 -13.66 -22.51 10.80
CA GLY A 23 -14.48 -22.20 9.64
C GLY A 23 -15.83 -21.57 9.97
N ASN A 24 -15.92 -20.72 10.98
CA ASN A 24 -16.95 -19.68 10.92
C ASN A 24 -16.46 -18.62 9.92
N GLY A 25 -16.50 -18.95 8.63
CA GLY A 25 -16.45 -17.99 7.57
C GLY A 25 -17.66 -17.06 7.76
N THR A 26 -17.45 -15.95 8.43
CA THR A 26 -18.28 -14.77 8.19
C THR A 26 -18.17 -14.55 6.69
N THR A 27 -19.25 -14.82 5.96
CA THR A 27 -19.42 -14.35 4.60
C THR A 27 -19.30 -12.83 4.68
N LEU A 28 -18.10 -12.30 4.43
CA LEU A 28 -17.94 -10.88 4.19
C LEU A 28 -18.87 -10.59 2.99
N THR A 29 -19.92 -9.85 3.24
CA THR A 29 -20.72 -9.25 2.17
C THR A 29 -19.75 -8.60 1.22
N ALA A 30 -19.83 -8.87 -0.08
CA ALA A 30 -18.86 -8.47 -1.08
C ALA A 30 -18.54 -6.97 -0.94
N VAL A 31 -17.41 -6.67 -0.31
CA VAL A 31 -16.83 -5.33 -0.26
C VAL A 31 -15.87 -5.28 -1.43
N HIS A 32 -16.06 -4.32 -2.32
CA HIS A 32 -15.23 -4.12 -3.50
C HIS A 32 -14.35 -2.90 -3.31
N PRO A 33 -13.12 -2.87 -3.89
CA PRO A 33 -12.24 -1.72 -3.80
C PRO A 33 -12.82 -0.52 -4.56
N ASN A 34 -12.63 0.66 -4.02
CA ASN A 34 -12.88 1.90 -4.74
C ASN A 34 -11.64 2.24 -5.59
N ILE A 35 -11.54 1.62 -6.76
CA ILE A 35 -10.44 1.89 -7.69
C ILE A 35 -10.73 3.21 -8.39
N ALA A 36 -9.87 4.22 -8.15
CA ALA A 36 -10.02 5.54 -8.72
C ALA A 36 -10.10 5.45 -10.25
N GLN A 37 -11.17 6.01 -10.84
CA GLN A 37 -11.36 6.10 -12.29
C GLN A 37 -10.64 7.36 -12.77
N PRO A 38 -9.67 7.29 -13.69
CA PRO A 38 -9.19 8.49 -14.37
C PRO A 38 -10.30 9.03 -15.27
N GLY A 39 -10.22 10.33 -15.56
CA GLY A 39 -11.19 11.02 -16.41
C GLY A 39 -11.39 10.30 -17.77
N SER A 40 -12.56 10.48 -18.34
CA SER A 40 -13.14 9.70 -19.42
C SER A 40 -12.40 9.65 -20.77
N ASP A 41 -11.26 10.32 -20.92
CA ASP A 41 -10.69 10.61 -22.25
C ASP A 41 -9.49 9.74 -22.65
N ALA A 42 -9.07 8.78 -21.84
CA ALA A 42 -7.83 8.02 -22.02
C ALA A 42 -8.02 6.53 -22.33
N HIS A 43 -9.15 6.13 -22.93
CA HIS A 43 -9.39 4.71 -23.20
C HIS A 43 -8.87 4.27 -24.58
N ALA A 44 -7.66 3.67 -24.61
CA ALA A 44 -7.30 2.82 -25.74
C ALA A 44 -8.26 1.62 -25.85
N GLU A 45 -8.51 1.12 -27.06
CA GLU A 45 -9.22 -0.16 -27.24
C GLU A 45 -8.28 -1.30 -26.85
N LEU A 46 -8.51 -1.87 -25.66
CA LEU A 46 -7.71 -2.97 -25.13
C LEU A 46 -8.47 -4.29 -25.26
N SER A 47 -7.73 -5.34 -25.52
CA SER A 47 -8.24 -6.70 -25.49
C SER A 47 -7.28 -7.63 -24.76
N LEU A 48 -7.82 -8.64 -24.08
CA LEU A 48 -7.00 -9.71 -23.51
C LEU A 48 -6.57 -10.67 -24.62
N PRO A 49 -5.27 -10.94 -24.76
CA PRO A 49 -4.80 -12.00 -25.64
C PRO A 49 -5.37 -13.36 -25.21
N ALA A 50 -5.83 -14.16 -26.18
CA ALA A 50 -6.47 -15.45 -25.90
C ALA A 50 -5.55 -16.46 -25.16
N ASN A 51 -4.25 -16.27 -25.26
CA ASN A 51 -3.22 -17.10 -24.61
C ASN A 51 -2.63 -16.45 -23.37
N LEU A 52 -3.20 -15.35 -22.87
CA LEU A 52 -2.71 -14.70 -21.65
C LEU A 52 -2.94 -15.61 -20.45
N SER A 53 -1.88 -15.94 -19.75
CA SER A 53 -1.98 -16.63 -18.47
C SER A 53 -2.40 -15.63 -17.38
N ILE A 54 -3.49 -15.96 -16.69
CA ILE A 54 -4.02 -15.15 -15.58
C ILE A 54 -3.85 -15.96 -14.30
N GLU A 55 -3.03 -15.47 -13.39
CA GLU A 55 -2.74 -16.14 -12.12
C GLU A 55 -4.03 -16.32 -11.29
N ALA A 56 -4.27 -17.52 -10.80
CA ALA A 56 -5.39 -17.87 -9.90
C ALA A 56 -6.80 -17.46 -10.39
N ALA A 57 -7.02 -17.26 -11.71
CA ALA A 57 -8.32 -16.91 -12.23
C ALA A 57 -9.38 -18.00 -11.93
N GLY A 58 -10.48 -17.60 -11.26
CA GLY A 58 -11.54 -18.51 -10.84
C GLY A 58 -11.25 -19.31 -9.57
N GLU A 59 -10.11 -19.07 -8.92
CA GLU A 59 -9.72 -19.68 -7.64
C GLU A 59 -10.11 -18.78 -6.45
N THR A 60 -9.32 -18.79 -5.39
CA THR A 60 -9.50 -17.94 -4.21
C THR A 60 -8.23 -17.18 -3.89
N ALA A 61 -8.38 -16.02 -3.25
CA ALA A 61 -7.29 -15.27 -2.62
C ALA A 61 -7.70 -14.82 -1.22
N MET A 62 -6.76 -14.24 -0.48
CA MET A 62 -7.06 -13.63 0.81
C MET A 62 -7.49 -12.18 0.62
N LEU A 63 -8.52 -11.77 1.34
CA LEU A 63 -8.88 -10.39 1.60
C LEU A 63 -8.38 -10.07 3.01
N TYR A 64 -7.57 -9.04 3.17
CA TYR A 64 -6.99 -8.67 4.46
C TYR A 64 -7.71 -7.44 5.02
N GLU A 65 -8.16 -7.54 6.25
CA GLU A 65 -8.64 -6.41 7.04
C GLU A 65 -7.45 -5.77 7.75
N LEU A 66 -7.36 -4.44 7.69
CA LEU A 66 -6.28 -3.66 8.29
C LEU A 66 -6.71 -3.09 9.64
N ASP A 67 -5.74 -2.93 10.56
CA ASP A 67 -5.95 -2.15 11.79
C ASP A 67 -5.95 -0.66 11.45
N ASN A 68 -7.10 -0.01 11.62
CA ASN A 68 -7.32 1.40 11.36
C ASN A 68 -7.43 2.25 12.63
N GLY A 69 -6.96 1.73 13.76
CA GLY A 69 -7.09 2.36 15.07
C GLY A 69 -6.12 3.52 15.31
N GLU A 70 -6.63 4.69 15.69
CA GLU A 70 -5.83 5.86 16.11
C GLU A 70 -4.81 5.50 17.21
N SER A 71 -5.18 4.65 18.16
CA SER A 71 -4.28 4.19 19.23
C SER A 71 -3.05 3.44 18.72
N SER A 72 -3.19 2.70 17.61
CA SER A 72 -2.08 2.00 16.97
C SER A 72 -1.12 3.00 16.34
N ALA A 73 -1.65 3.95 15.57
CA ALA A 73 -0.88 5.03 14.95
C ALA A 73 -0.12 5.88 15.98
N ILE A 74 -0.77 6.27 17.08
CA ILE A 74 -0.11 7.01 18.17
C ILE A 74 1.11 6.26 18.70
N LYS A 75 0.97 4.98 19.05
CA LYS A 75 2.07 4.16 19.55
C LYS A 75 3.23 4.04 18.57
N GLN A 76 2.91 3.93 17.28
CA GLN A 76 3.90 3.86 16.22
C GLN A 76 4.71 5.16 16.10
N ILE A 77 4.03 6.31 16.10
CA ILE A 77 4.68 7.63 16.07
C ILE A 77 5.57 7.84 17.30
N GLU A 78 5.04 7.56 18.48
CA GLU A 78 5.80 7.68 19.75
C GLU A 78 7.05 6.78 19.75
N ALA A 79 6.94 5.55 19.23
CA ALA A 79 8.06 4.63 19.16
C ALA A 79 9.17 5.13 18.20
N CYS A 80 8.80 5.65 17.03
CA CYS A 80 9.76 6.15 16.05
C CYS A 80 10.43 7.46 16.50
N PHE A 81 9.64 8.44 16.91
CA PHE A 81 10.12 9.79 17.13
C PHE A 81 10.46 10.08 18.61
N GLY A 82 9.90 9.32 19.54
CA GLY A 82 10.05 9.55 20.97
C GLY A 82 9.21 10.73 21.47
N PHE A 83 8.16 11.10 20.73
CA PHE A 83 7.20 12.11 21.15
C PHE A 83 6.29 11.56 22.27
N ASP A 84 5.73 12.46 23.07
CA ASP A 84 4.60 12.15 23.94
C ASP A 84 3.36 12.87 23.39
N LEU A 85 2.58 12.16 22.58
CA LEU A 85 1.41 12.75 21.94
C LEU A 85 0.25 12.98 22.92
N SER A 86 0.32 12.42 24.14
CA SER A 86 -0.69 12.67 25.18
C SER A 86 -0.63 14.11 25.71
N THR A 87 0.52 14.76 25.61
CA THR A 87 0.77 16.14 26.03
C THR A 87 0.73 17.15 24.89
N ALA A 88 0.69 16.68 23.64
CA ALA A 88 0.67 17.53 22.46
C ALA A 88 -0.63 18.33 22.33
N GLU A 89 -0.53 19.55 21.79
CA GLU A 89 -1.73 20.31 21.40
C GLU A 89 -2.48 19.56 20.30
N LYS A 90 -3.77 19.28 20.53
CA LYS A 90 -4.60 18.52 19.60
C LYS A 90 -5.57 19.41 18.87
N SER A 91 -5.66 19.24 17.55
CA SER A 91 -6.70 19.76 16.68
C SER A 91 -7.28 18.64 15.82
N SER A 92 -8.41 18.86 15.17
CA SER A 92 -8.98 17.85 14.26
C SER A 92 -9.94 18.50 13.26
N ASP A 93 -10.06 17.86 12.10
CA ASP A 93 -11.09 18.13 11.10
C ASP A 93 -11.93 16.86 10.79
N SER A 94 -12.62 16.83 9.66
CA SER A 94 -13.41 15.67 9.24
C SER A 94 -12.56 14.47 8.81
N LEU A 95 -11.31 14.69 8.43
CA LEU A 95 -10.44 13.67 7.84
C LEU A 95 -9.36 13.17 8.80
N SER A 96 -8.82 14.06 9.64
CA SER A 96 -7.63 13.76 10.45
C SER A 96 -7.71 14.32 11.87
N ASN A 97 -6.93 13.69 12.76
CA ASN A 97 -6.51 14.26 14.03
C ASN A 97 -5.08 14.75 13.90
N TYR A 98 -4.79 15.95 14.40
CA TYR A 98 -3.50 16.63 14.35
C TYR A 98 -2.95 16.80 15.75
N TYR A 99 -1.67 16.49 15.93
CA TYR A 99 -0.92 16.62 17.17
C TYR A 99 0.29 17.49 16.94
N PHE A 100 0.36 18.65 17.60
CA PHE A 100 1.46 19.61 17.47
C PHE A 100 2.44 19.39 18.63
N THR A 101 3.66 18.99 18.31
CA THR A 101 4.69 18.72 19.29
C THR A 101 5.50 19.97 19.61
N GLU A 102 6.07 20.06 20.81
CA GLU A 102 6.96 21.17 21.23
C GLU A 102 8.22 21.28 20.36
N ASN A 103 8.62 20.19 19.70
CA ASN A 103 9.79 20.14 18.83
C ASN A 103 9.53 20.66 17.40
N GLY A 104 8.37 21.26 17.13
CA GLY A 104 8.04 21.84 15.83
C GLY A 104 7.61 20.82 14.78
N TYR A 105 7.18 19.62 15.20
CA TYR A 105 6.56 18.65 14.31
C TYR A 105 5.05 18.61 14.51
N ARG A 106 4.35 18.27 13.44
CA ARG A 106 2.94 17.92 13.45
C ARG A 106 2.79 16.45 13.08
N ALA A 107 2.09 15.69 13.91
CA ALA A 107 1.68 14.35 13.56
C ALA A 107 0.20 14.37 13.12
N ASP A 108 -0.10 13.81 11.95
CA ASP A 108 -1.43 13.71 11.39
C ASP A 108 -1.85 12.24 11.37
N ILE A 109 -3.06 11.92 11.86
CA ILE A 109 -3.60 10.57 11.85
C ILE A 109 -4.93 10.60 11.10
N GLU A 110 -5.01 9.87 9.98
CA GLU A 110 -6.23 9.78 9.17
C GLU A 110 -7.30 8.95 9.92
N LYS A 111 -8.49 9.54 10.11
CA LYS A 111 -9.62 8.91 10.78
C LYS A 111 -10.18 7.75 9.96
N GLY A 112 -10.48 6.64 10.63
CA GLY A 112 -11.07 5.46 10.01
C GLY A 112 -10.13 4.66 9.11
N ILE A 113 -8.88 5.12 8.88
CA ILE A 113 -7.89 4.46 8.03
C ILE A 113 -6.65 4.06 8.84
N GLY A 114 -6.27 4.86 9.83
CA GLY A 114 -5.11 4.63 10.69
C GLY A 114 -3.76 4.94 10.03
N TYR A 115 -3.75 5.52 8.82
CA TYR A 115 -2.55 6.05 8.21
C TYR A 115 -2.08 7.27 8.98
N TRP A 116 -0.78 7.46 9.05
CA TRP A 116 -0.23 8.61 9.73
C TRP A 116 0.92 9.26 8.98
N SER A 117 1.13 10.54 9.26
CA SER A 117 2.32 11.27 8.85
C SER A 117 2.88 12.10 10.00
N VAL A 118 4.17 12.37 9.95
CA VAL A 118 4.85 13.33 10.83
C VAL A 118 5.57 14.31 9.92
N ILE A 119 5.32 15.60 10.10
CA ILE A 119 5.81 16.66 9.23
C ILE A 119 6.45 17.74 10.08
N LYS A 120 7.67 18.16 9.76
CA LYS A 120 8.32 19.31 10.35
C LYS A 120 7.69 20.61 9.84
N LEU A 121 7.20 21.47 10.74
CA LEU A 121 6.41 22.63 10.36
C LEU A 121 7.24 23.73 9.68
N ASP A 122 8.44 23.99 10.20
CA ASP A 122 9.34 25.01 9.70
C ASP A 122 10.73 24.41 9.43
N PRO A 123 10.88 23.60 8.35
CA PRO A 123 12.18 23.05 8.02
C PRO A 123 13.15 24.18 7.66
N PRO A 124 14.39 24.17 8.14
CA PRO A 124 15.36 25.20 7.78
C PRO A 124 15.65 25.14 6.27
N PRO A 125 15.96 26.28 5.64
CA PRO A 125 16.35 26.27 4.24
C PRO A 125 17.62 25.43 4.03
N VAL A 126 17.71 24.78 2.87
CA VAL A 126 18.88 23.97 2.52
C VAL A 126 20.12 24.84 2.42
N LYS A 127 21.18 24.44 3.13
CA LYS A 127 22.47 25.14 3.12
C LYS A 127 23.17 24.94 1.79
N SER A 128 23.80 26.01 1.30
CA SER A 128 24.65 25.94 0.11
C SER A 128 25.78 24.92 0.28
N GLY A 129 25.90 24.03 -0.71
CA GLY A 129 26.90 22.95 -0.72
C GLY A 129 26.58 21.74 0.16
N ALA A 130 25.41 21.70 0.79
CA ALA A 130 24.94 20.48 1.45
C ALA A 130 24.75 19.36 0.42
N SER A 131 25.09 18.14 0.78
CA SER A 131 24.94 16.97 -0.07
C SER A 131 24.70 15.73 0.78
N MET A 132 23.95 14.77 0.25
CA MET A 132 23.67 13.48 0.88
C MET A 132 23.67 12.40 -0.21
N THR A 133 24.31 11.27 0.05
CA THR A 133 24.23 10.10 -0.84
C THR A 133 22.94 9.32 -0.62
N ASP A 134 22.58 8.45 -1.55
CA ASP A 134 21.42 7.57 -1.42
C ASP A 134 21.61 6.59 -0.25
N GLU A 135 22.83 6.11 -0.03
CA GLU A 135 23.17 5.21 1.06
C GLU A 135 22.96 5.89 2.42
N GLU A 136 23.41 7.14 2.59
CA GLU A 136 23.22 7.91 3.83
C GLU A 136 21.72 8.16 4.11
N ALA A 137 20.95 8.52 3.09
CA ALA A 137 19.49 8.69 3.21
C ALA A 137 18.82 7.39 3.64
N LEU A 138 19.21 6.27 3.04
CA LEU A 138 18.67 4.95 3.36
C LEU A 138 19.01 4.54 4.81
N GLU A 139 20.24 4.80 5.28
CA GLU A 139 20.65 4.50 6.66
C GLU A 139 19.82 5.29 7.69
N ILE A 140 19.57 6.58 7.44
CA ILE A 140 18.75 7.42 8.31
C ILE A 140 17.31 6.90 8.38
N ALA A 141 16.69 6.62 7.22
CA ALA A 141 15.34 6.10 7.15
C ALA A 141 15.22 4.73 7.84
N ASN A 142 16.17 3.82 7.63
CA ASN A 142 16.20 2.51 8.26
C ASN A 142 16.31 2.64 9.79
N ALA A 143 17.21 3.50 10.28
CA ALA A 143 17.40 3.70 11.72
C ALA A 143 16.12 4.19 12.42
N LEU A 144 15.27 4.99 11.74
CA LEU A 144 14.00 5.43 12.28
C LEU A 144 13.05 4.23 12.51
N PHE A 145 12.91 3.34 11.53
CA PHE A 145 12.00 2.19 11.62
C PHE A 145 12.53 1.09 12.50
N ASP A 146 13.84 0.88 12.55
CA ASP A 146 14.49 -0.05 13.50
C ASP A 146 14.22 0.38 14.95
N LYS A 147 14.32 1.69 15.23
CA LYS A 147 14.00 2.24 16.55
C LYS A 147 12.53 2.01 16.93
N GLY A 148 11.61 2.17 15.99
CA GLY A 148 10.18 2.00 16.21
C GLY A 148 9.70 0.54 16.17
N GLY A 149 10.51 -0.38 15.63
CA GLY A 149 10.09 -1.76 15.38
C GLY A 149 8.95 -1.86 14.37
N LEU A 150 8.89 -0.96 13.39
CA LEU A 150 7.74 -0.78 12.50
C LEU A 150 7.95 -1.32 11.08
N TRP A 151 8.90 -2.21 10.89
CA TRP A 151 9.10 -2.82 9.58
C TRP A 151 7.88 -3.62 9.16
N PRO A 152 7.35 -3.41 7.92
CA PRO A 152 6.42 -4.34 7.30
C PRO A 152 7.04 -5.73 7.20
N GLU A 153 6.21 -6.77 7.11
CA GLU A 153 6.69 -8.16 7.04
C GLU A 153 7.73 -8.35 5.93
N LYS A 154 7.52 -7.70 4.79
CA LYS A 154 8.46 -7.75 3.67
C LYS A 154 8.40 -6.48 2.83
N ILE A 155 9.57 -5.98 2.43
CA ILE A 155 9.74 -4.90 1.45
C ILE A 155 10.17 -5.52 0.12
N GLU A 156 9.44 -5.23 -0.96
CA GLU A 156 9.78 -5.68 -2.31
C GLU A 156 10.83 -4.77 -2.96
N ASN A 157 10.66 -3.47 -2.78
CA ASN A 157 11.48 -2.48 -3.46
C ASN A 157 11.69 -1.25 -2.57
N VAL A 158 12.86 -0.64 -2.71
CA VAL A 158 13.19 0.65 -2.13
C VAL A 158 13.60 1.58 -3.28
N LYS A 159 13.01 2.76 -3.32
CA LYS A 159 13.32 3.77 -4.32
C LYS A 159 13.75 5.05 -3.62
N ILE A 160 14.83 5.67 -4.09
CA ILE A 160 15.30 6.96 -3.59
C ILE A 160 15.16 7.98 -4.72
N VAL A 161 14.64 9.14 -4.39
CA VAL A 161 14.34 10.21 -5.36
C VAL A 161 14.85 11.53 -4.82
N ASP A 162 15.58 12.26 -5.64
CA ASP A 162 15.98 13.63 -5.35
C ASP A 162 14.79 14.57 -5.46
N GLN A 163 14.56 15.37 -4.42
CA GLN A 163 13.62 16.49 -4.45
C GLN A 163 14.38 17.79 -4.69
N TYR A 164 13.77 18.72 -5.38
CA TYR A 164 14.42 19.95 -5.82
C TYR A 164 13.67 21.19 -5.33
N SER A 165 14.40 22.11 -4.74
CA SER A 165 13.87 23.43 -4.36
C SER A 165 14.94 24.51 -4.45
N LEU A 166 14.60 25.75 -4.09
CA LEU A 166 15.56 26.83 -3.93
C LEU A 166 16.28 26.68 -2.58
N ASN A 167 17.62 26.82 -2.59
CA ASN A 167 18.41 26.89 -1.37
C ASN A 167 18.39 28.30 -0.74
N GLU A 168 19.13 28.51 0.35
CA GLU A 168 19.23 29.79 1.05
C GLU A 168 19.73 30.94 0.17
N ASP A 169 20.54 30.65 -0.85
CA ASP A 169 21.06 31.61 -1.82
C ASP A 169 20.15 31.85 -3.01
N GLY A 170 18.97 31.19 -3.06
CA GLY A 170 18.02 31.24 -4.18
C GLY A 170 18.46 30.42 -5.41
N VAL A 171 19.40 29.48 -5.24
CA VAL A 171 19.84 28.58 -6.31
C VAL A 171 18.98 27.30 -6.29
N TYR A 172 18.44 26.93 -7.44
CA TYR A 172 17.66 25.71 -7.60
C TYR A 172 18.58 24.48 -7.65
N GLY A 173 18.29 23.51 -6.81
CA GLY A 173 19.08 22.30 -6.71
C GLY A 173 18.39 21.23 -5.87
N VAL A 174 19.07 20.09 -5.65
CA VAL A 174 18.57 19.05 -4.74
C VAL A 174 18.43 19.64 -3.35
N SER A 175 17.29 19.48 -2.73
CA SER A 175 16.96 19.99 -1.39
C SER A 175 16.81 18.89 -0.35
N GLU A 176 16.33 17.74 -0.75
CA GLU A 176 16.13 16.59 0.13
C GLU A 176 16.12 15.30 -0.70
N LYS A 177 16.20 14.17 0.00
CA LYS A 177 16.00 12.85 -0.58
C LYS A 177 14.75 12.21 0.01
N SER A 178 13.89 11.71 -0.87
CA SER A 178 12.72 10.91 -0.48
C SER A 178 13.03 9.43 -0.62
N VAL A 179 12.95 8.68 0.47
CA VAL A 179 13.13 7.22 0.50
C VAL A 179 11.76 6.57 0.55
N PHE A 180 11.41 5.83 -0.51
CA PHE A 180 10.15 5.10 -0.64
C PHE A 180 10.35 3.62 -0.39
N TYR A 181 9.53 3.03 0.47
CA TYR A 181 9.47 1.60 0.71
C TYR A 181 8.13 1.06 0.22
N TYR A 182 8.19 -0.01 -0.57
CA TYR A 182 7.01 -0.69 -1.13
C TYR A 182 6.87 -2.07 -0.50
N PRO A 183 5.96 -2.23 0.48
CA PRO A 183 5.70 -3.52 1.11
C PRO A 183 5.03 -4.51 0.18
N THR A 184 5.14 -5.80 0.52
CA THR A 184 4.38 -6.88 -0.11
C THR A 184 3.58 -7.65 0.93
N VAL A 185 2.54 -8.33 0.49
CA VAL A 185 1.82 -9.34 1.28
C VAL A 185 1.71 -10.62 0.47
N ASP A 186 1.95 -11.77 1.08
CA ASP A 186 2.02 -13.08 0.41
C ASP A 186 2.98 -13.09 -0.81
N GLY A 187 4.03 -12.29 -0.76
CA GLY A 187 4.98 -12.14 -1.87
C GLY A 187 4.42 -11.42 -3.10
N LYS A 188 3.27 -10.74 -2.95
CA LYS A 188 2.61 -9.98 -4.02
C LYS A 188 2.71 -8.48 -3.75
N SER A 189 2.89 -7.70 -4.81
CA SER A 189 2.92 -6.24 -4.73
C SER A 189 1.58 -5.65 -4.32
N ILE A 190 1.62 -4.52 -3.63
CA ILE A 190 0.45 -3.75 -3.22
C ILE A 190 0.44 -2.44 -4.00
N SER A 191 -0.65 -2.17 -4.69
CA SER A 191 -0.91 -0.92 -5.40
C SER A 191 -1.81 0.00 -4.58
N GLY A 192 -1.93 1.27 -4.99
CA GLY A 192 -2.75 2.27 -4.30
C GLY A 192 -2.01 2.99 -3.18
N ARG A 193 -2.73 3.36 -2.12
CA ARG A 193 -2.17 4.09 -0.98
C ARG A 193 -1.58 3.13 0.06
N TYR A 194 -0.49 2.45 -0.29
CA TYR A 194 0.18 1.51 0.62
C TYR A 194 1.69 1.56 0.43
N ARG A 195 2.33 2.52 1.07
CA ARG A 195 3.79 2.72 1.04
C ARG A 195 4.25 3.46 2.28
N ILE A 196 5.54 3.46 2.47
CA ILE A 196 6.20 4.33 3.44
C ILE A 196 7.09 5.29 2.67
N GLU A 197 7.11 6.56 3.08
CA GLU A 197 7.91 7.61 2.47
C GLU A 197 8.58 8.41 3.58
N VAL A 198 9.88 8.63 3.46
CA VAL A 198 10.68 9.42 4.41
C VAL A 198 11.43 10.48 3.63
N ASP A 199 11.14 11.75 3.93
CA ASP A 199 11.82 12.89 3.34
C ASP A 199 12.91 13.39 4.30
N ILE A 200 14.13 13.44 3.80
CA ILE A 200 15.34 13.74 4.58
C ILE A 200 16.06 14.89 3.93
N SER A 201 16.28 15.96 4.69
CA SER A 201 17.08 17.10 4.26
C SER A 201 18.54 16.70 4.03
N LEU A 202 19.28 17.44 3.21
CA LEU A 202 20.68 17.12 2.87
C LEU A 202 21.65 17.21 4.06
N ASP A 203 21.23 17.73 5.22
CA ASP A 203 21.99 17.73 6.47
C ASP A 203 21.59 16.61 7.44
N GLY A 204 20.72 15.67 6.99
CA GLY A 204 20.36 14.46 7.70
C GLY A 204 19.16 14.58 8.63
N GLU A 205 18.42 15.69 8.58
CA GLU A 205 17.21 15.88 9.38
C GLU A 205 15.99 15.28 8.67
N ILE A 206 15.11 14.59 9.40
CA ILE A 206 13.86 14.07 8.84
C ILE A 206 12.85 15.22 8.78
N ASN A 207 12.45 15.60 7.57
CA ASN A 207 11.46 16.64 7.32
C ASN A 207 10.04 16.09 7.36
N SER A 208 9.82 14.91 6.80
CA SER A 208 8.53 14.25 6.89
C SER A 208 8.62 12.72 6.81
N VAL A 209 7.60 12.08 7.36
CA VAL A 209 7.34 10.66 7.19
C VAL A 209 5.86 10.49 6.86
N TYR A 210 5.57 9.74 5.80
CA TYR A 210 4.22 9.26 5.48
C TYR A 210 4.21 7.75 5.61
N TYR A 211 3.52 7.26 6.62
CA TYR A 211 3.38 5.84 6.92
C TYR A 211 1.98 5.39 6.53
N LEU A 212 1.81 4.99 5.27
CA LEU A 212 0.55 4.56 4.69
C LEU A 212 0.45 3.03 4.70
N VAL A 213 0.84 2.43 5.82
CA VAL A 213 0.83 0.98 6.05
C VAL A 213 0.14 0.72 7.37
N SER A 214 -0.85 -0.16 7.36
CA SER A 214 -1.54 -0.59 8.59
C SER A 214 -1.32 -2.08 8.81
N PRO A 215 -1.15 -2.52 10.06
CA PRO A 215 -1.03 -3.94 10.38
C PRO A 215 -2.27 -4.73 9.91
N ILE A 216 -2.07 -5.97 9.50
CA ILE A 216 -3.18 -6.88 9.18
C ILE A 216 -3.81 -7.34 10.50
N SER A 217 -5.10 -7.08 10.68
CA SER A 217 -5.87 -7.47 11.86
C SER A 217 -6.57 -8.81 11.68
N SER A 218 -7.06 -9.09 10.49
CA SER A 218 -7.71 -10.35 10.13
C SER A 218 -7.67 -10.62 8.64
N SER A 219 -8.08 -11.81 8.23
CA SER A 219 -8.14 -12.19 6.82
C SER A 219 -9.28 -13.16 6.54
N ALA A 220 -9.79 -13.15 5.31
CA ALA A 220 -10.81 -14.07 4.83
C ALA A 220 -10.50 -14.53 3.40
N SER A 221 -10.82 -15.79 3.09
CA SER A 221 -10.72 -16.31 1.72
C SER A 221 -11.90 -15.79 0.89
N VAL A 222 -11.62 -15.27 -0.29
CA VAL A 222 -12.61 -14.72 -1.24
C VAL A 222 -12.45 -15.36 -2.62
N SER A 223 -13.56 -15.49 -3.35
CA SER A 223 -13.56 -16.05 -4.71
C SER A 223 -13.12 -14.99 -5.72
N LEU A 224 -12.30 -15.41 -6.68
CA LEU A 224 -11.79 -14.55 -7.74
C LEU A 224 -12.58 -14.73 -9.04
N LYS A 225 -12.65 -13.67 -9.84
CA LYS A 225 -13.19 -13.69 -11.19
C LYS A 225 -12.47 -14.71 -12.08
N SER A 226 -13.22 -15.38 -12.92
CA SER A 226 -12.69 -16.21 -14.00
C SER A 226 -12.05 -15.37 -15.12
N SER A 227 -11.25 -16.00 -15.97
CA SER A 227 -10.71 -15.34 -17.17
C SER A 227 -11.78 -14.76 -18.09
N ALA A 228 -12.96 -15.39 -18.17
CA ALA A 228 -14.08 -14.90 -18.96
C ALA A 228 -14.70 -13.62 -18.37
N GLU A 229 -14.89 -13.58 -17.05
CA GLU A 229 -15.39 -12.38 -16.35
C GLU A 229 -14.40 -11.21 -16.50
N LEU A 230 -13.10 -11.46 -16.35
CA LEU A 230 -12.05 -10.44 -16.56
C LEU A 230 -12.01 -9.93 -17.99
N SER A 231 -12.17 -10.83 -18.98
CA SER A 231 -12.25 -10.43 -20.39
C SER A 231 -13.44 -9.52 -20.64
N SER A 232 -14.58 -9.80 -20.00
CA SER A 232 -15.77 -8.96 -20.06
C SER A 232 -15.54 -7.58 -19.45
N ASP A 233 -14.84 -7.50 -18.29
CA ASP A 233 -14.51 -6.23 -17.64
C ASP A 233 -13.60 -5.36 -18.53
N VAL A 234 -12.59 -5.97 -19.17
CA VAL A 234 -11.72 -5.25 -20.12
C VAL A 234 -12.50 -4.74 -21.32
N GLN A 235 -13.35 -5.58 -21.92
CA GLN A 235 -14.15 -5.20 -23.09
C GLN A 235 -15.18 -4.11 -22.77
N SER A 236 -15.78 -4.14 -21.59
CA SER A 236 -16.73 -3.11 -21.13
C SER A 236 -16.04 -1.84 -20.62
N LYS A 237 -14.71 -1.79 -20.66
CA LYS A 237 -13.90 -0.68 -20.12
C LYS A 237 -14.18 -0.38 -18.63
N ASN A 238 -14.53 -1.42 -17.88
CA ASN A 238 -14.79 -1.34 -16.44
C ASN A 238 -13.48 -1.39 -15.64
N TYR A 239 -12.56 -0.48 -15.93
CA TYR A 239 -11.27 -0.33 -15.28
C TYR A 239 -10.76 1.10 -15.42
N PRO A 240 -10.00 1.62 -14.44
CA PRO A 240 -9.27 2.86 -14.58
C PRO A 240 -7.96 2.61 -15.32
N PRO A 241 -7.67 3.30 -16.45
CA PRO A 241 -6.34 3.27 -17.02
C PRO A 241 -5.35 4.04 -16.13
N SER A 242 -4.15 3.48 -15.95
CA SER A 242 -3.08 4.13 -15.17
C SER A 242 -2.13 4.97 -16.05
N PHE A 243 -2.48 5.24 -17.30
CA PHE A 243 -1.67 6.03 -18.22
C PHE A 243 -2.35 7.36 -18.55
N SER A 244 -1.53 8.41 -18.63
CA SER A 244 -1.97 9.74 -19.06
C SER A 244 -1.70 9.90 -20.55
N GLY A 245 -2.75 10.00 -21.35
CA GLY A 245 -2.65 10.32 -22.78
C GLY A 245 -3.15 9.21 -23.70
N ASN A 246 -3.15 9.50 -24.99
CA ASN A 246 -3.55 8.56 -26.04
C ASN A 246 -2.36 7.67 -26.41
N LEU A 247 -2.45 6.38 -26.11
CA LEU A 247 -1.53 5.38 -26.61
C LEU A 247 -2.10 4.75 -27.89
N SER A 248 -1.31 4.69 -28.95
CA SER A 248 -1.57 3.86 -30.12
C SER A 248 -0.99 2.46 -29.91
N ASP A 249 -1.57 1.47 -30.60
CA ASP A 249 -1.12 0.07 -30.56
C ASP A 249 -1.05 -0.51 -29.12
N ALA A 250 -1.92 -0.02 -28.23
CA ALA A 250 -1.93 -0.46 -26.85
C ALA A 250 -2.41 -1.91 -26.74
N LYS A 251 -1.64 -2.75 -26.05
CA LYS A 251 -1.94 -4.17 -25.85
C LYS A 251 -1.55 -4.63 -24.45
N ILE A 252 -2.31 -5.56 -23.90
CA ILE A 252 -1.97 -6.25 -22.66
C ILE A 252 -0.91 -7.32 -22.98
N THR A 253 0.20 -7.30 -22.20
CA THR A 253 1.33 -8.22 -22.36
C THR A 253 1.48 -9.17 -21.18
N GLY A 254 0.88 -8.84 -20.01
CA GLY A 254 0.93 -9.66 -18.80
C GLY A 254 -0.26 -9.41 -17.89
N CYS A 255 -0.51 -10.36 -16.98
CA CYS A 255 -1.50 -10.22 -15.92
C CYS A 255 -1.01 -10.99 -14.69
N ARG A 256 -0.99 -10.34 -13.54
CA ARG A 256 -0.63 -10.96 -12.26
C ARG A 256 -1.66 -10.63 -11.18
N LEU A 257 -1.78 -11.51 -10.20
CA LEU A 257 -2.51 -11.21 -8.97
C LEU A 257 -1.66 -10.32 -8.08
N GLY A 258 -2.25 -9.27 -7.56
CA GLY A 258 -1.68 -8.33 -6.60
C GLY A 258 -2.70 -7.94 -5.55
N TYR A 259 -2.36 -6.91 -4.79
CA TYR A 259 -3.27 -6.30 -3.82
C TYR A 259 -3.44 -4.81 -4.10
N TYR A 260 -4.53 -4.25 -3.61
CA TYR A 260 -4.84 -2.83 -3.73
C TYR A 260 -5.37 -2.28 -2.42
N ALA A 261 -4.77 -1.18 -1.95
CA ALA A 261 -5.25 -0.39 -0.84
C ALA A 261 -5.87 0.89 -1.38
N ASP A 262 -7.19 1.00 -1.33
CA ASP A 262 -7.88 2.20 -1.82
C ASP A 262 -7.81 3.38 -0.83
N GLY A 263 -7.42 3.12 0.41
CA GLY A 263 -7.34 4.12 1.46
C GLY A 263 -8.70 4.69 1.83
N VAL A 264 -9.75 3.88 1.72
CA VAL A 264 -11.13 4.24 2.05
C VAL A 264 -11.68 3.30 3.12
N GLU A 265 -12.47 3.85 4.04
CA GLU A 265 -13.21 3.07 5.02
C GLU A 265 -14.44 2.43 4.39
N HIS A 266 -14.57 1.11 4.55
CA HIS A 266 -15.74 0.32 4.16
C HIS A 266 -16.43 -0.24 5.40
N ASN A 267 -17.53 0.36 5.82
CA ASN A 267 -18.30 -0.05 7.01
C ASN A 267 -17.45 -0.11 8.29
N GLY A 268 -16.63 0.90 8.55
CA GLY A 268 -15.76 1.00 9.72
C GLY A 268 -14.44 0.22 9.60
N LYS A 269 -14.09 -0.30 8.44
CA LYS A 269 -12.91 -1.13 8.20
C LYS A 269 -12.18 -0.72 6.93
N THR A 270 -10.88 -0.98 6.89
CA THR A 270 -10.05 -0.82 5.70
C THR A 270 -9.47 -2.16 5.27
N TYR A 271 -9.16 -2.30 3.98
CA TYR A 271 -8.78 -3.59 3.42
C TYR A 271 -7.62 -3.50 2.44
N LEU A 272 -6.87 -4.63 2.32
CA LEU A 272 -6.11 -4.95 1.11
C LEU A 272 -6.95 -5.90 0.26
N PHE A 273 -7.39 -5.41 -0.89
CA PHE A 273 -8.21 -6.15 -1.82
C PHE A 273 -7.36 -6.92 -2.82
N PRO A 274 -7.62 -8.19 -3.09
CA PRO A 274 -7.00 -8.86 -4.22
C PRO A 274 -7.47 -8.22 -5.52
N VAL A 275 -6.51 -7.90 -6.39
CA VAL A 275 -6.75 -7.28 -7.69
C VAL A 275 -5.91 -7.96 -8.78
N TYR A 276 -6.37 -7.86 -10.02
CA TYR A 276 -5.54 -8.18 -11.16
C TYR A 276 -4.83 -6.92 -11.66
N VAL A 277 -3.50 -7.00 -11.72
CA VAL A 277 -2.64 -5.99 -12.32
C VAL A 277 -2.31 -6.47 -13.73
N MET A 278 -2.93 -5.85 -14.72
CA MET A 278 -2.65 -6.11 -16.13
C MET A 278 -1.56 -5.15 -16.60
N ILE A 279 -0.51 -5.71 -17.14
CA ILE A 279 0.64 -4.97 -17.67
C ILE A 279 0.44 -4.84 -19.17
N GLY A 280 0.58 -3.64 -19.69
CA GLY A 280 0.45 -3.35 -21.10
C GLY A 280 1.60 -2.50 -21.63
N GLU A 281 1.68 -2.42 -22.94
CA GLU A 281 2.57 -1.53 -23.67
C GLU A 281 1.82 -0.83 -24.80
N GLY A 282 2.23 0.38 -25.13
CA GLY A 282 1.69 1.16 -26.23
C GLY A 282 2.71 2.16 -26.75
N THR A 283 2.32 2.96 -27.74
CA THR A 283 3.16 4.00 -28.33
C THR A 283 2.53 5.36 -28.05
N ASN A 284 3.27 6.27 -27.43
CA ASN A 284 2.80 7.62 -27.12
C ASN A 284 2.80 8.52 -28.37
N ALA A 285 2.29 9.75 -28.23
CA ALA A 285 2.20 10.73 -29.31
C ALA A 285 3.58 11.12 -29.93
N ASN A 286 4.67 10.88 -29.19
CA ASN A 286 6.03 11.14 -29.65
C ASN A 286 6.65 9.95 -30.42
N GLY A 287 5.92 8.83 -30.52
CA GLY A 287 6.42 7.58 -31.13
C GLY A 287 7.28 6.71 -30.20
N GLU A 288 7.28 7.03 -28.89
CA GLU A 288 8.03 6.28 -27.89
C GLU A 288 7.18 5.15 -27.30
N LYS A 289 7.81 4.03 -26.96
CA LYS A 289 7.12 2.95 -26.26
C LYS A 289 6.97 3.27 -24.78
N GLU A 290 5.75 3.14 -24.27
CA GLU A 290 5.41 3.27 -22.86
C GLU A 290 4.79 1.97 -22.35
N THR A 291 5.09 1.66 -21.09
CA THR A 291 4.41 0.60 -20.34
C THR A 291 3.34 1.22 -19.46
N PHE A 292 2.25 0.50 -19.25
CA PHE A 292 1.17 0.92 -18.36
C PHE A 292 0.64 -0.26 -17.57
N ASP A 293 0.04 0.04 -16.42
CA ASP A 293 -0.68 -0.95 -15.61
C ASP A 293 -2.17 -0.61 -15.58
N ILE A 294 -3.00 -1.65 -15.54
CA ILE A 294 -4.43 -1.54 -15.30
C ILE A 294 -4.76 -2.37 -14.07
N ILE A 295 -5.44 -1.77 -13.12
CA ILE A 295 -5.89 -2.44 -11.91
C ILE A 295 -7.36 -2.79 -12.07
N ILE A 296 -7.70 -4.07 -11.97
CA ILE A 296 -9.06 -4.58 -12.06
C ILE A 296 -9.39 -5.31 -10.77
N ASP A 297 -10.56 -5.00 -10.21
CA ASP A 297 -11.10 -5.72 -9.07
C ASP A 297 -11.18 -7.22 -9.39
N ALA A 298 -10.48 -8.04 -8.59
CA ALA A 298 -10.45 -9.48 -8.79
C ALA A 298 -11.63 -10.21 -8.12
N LEU A 299 -12.40 -9.55 -7.28
CA LEU A 299 -13.50 -10.16 -6.52
C LEU A 299 -14.69 -10.51 -7.41
N LYS A 300 -15.33 -11.65 -7.08
CA LYS A 300 -16.48 -12.19 -7.80
C LYS A 300 -17.79 -11.65 -7.25
#